data_c48568fc7c444bd89002d574b8c17ca1
#
_entry.id   c48568fc7c444bd89002d574b8c17ca1
#
_cell.length_a   1.000
_cell.length_b   1.000
_cell.length_c   1.000
_cell.angle_alpha   90.00
_cell.angle_beta   90.00
_cell.angle_gamma   90.00
#
_symmetry.space_group_name_H-M   'P 1'
#
loop_
_entity.id
_entity.type
_entity.pdbx_description
1 polymer ?
#
loop_
_entity_poly.entity_id
_entity_poly.type
_entity_poly.pdbx_seq_one_letter_code
_entity_poly.pdbx_strand_id
1 'polypeptide(L)'
;MAANTNPQLQTQIIYSIYVRNHTPEGTFRAVIPDLDRIRALGTDIIWFLPIHPIGVEGKKGTLGCPYANRDYRSVNPAYGTMDDFKALVQEIHARGMKCMIDVVYNHTSPDSTLYREHPDFFYHGADGKPGNKMGDWSDVIDLDYHNPDLWAYQIESLKFWAGIVDGFRCDVASFVPLEFWKAARKAVSEVNPDCIWLAETVHQSFGCLARYKGVRSELDYDMYEAFDMEYEYDIREAFDKYLQGKIVLSHYLDMLNFQEAIYPANYNKLRFLENHDQPRICSYVKGEQSLRNYTAMLYFLKGTTLLYAGQEFENDHLPSLFEKEPIDRQTGKDLTPLLKALTSIKRALGVPGYFRAEADDANDIAVMQRTGDTGRFVGVFSLKGNCAKTCVPAKDGVYENLLDGTSVTVADGTLSCAGEPVIIRAPERD
;
A
#
# COMPACT_ATOMS: atom_id res chain seq x y z
N MET A 1 14.27 -10.97 -7.58
CA MET A 1 12.82 -11.20 -7.74
C MET A 1 12.42 -12.46 -7.02
N ALA A 2 11.32 -12.43 -6.28
CA ALA A 2 10.71 -13.65 -5.80
C ALA A 2 10.31 -14.50 -7.02
N ALA A 3 10.92 -15.68 -7.16
CA ALA A 3 10.78 -16.51 -8.37
C ALA A 3 9.33 -16.91 -8.68
N ASN A 4 8.47 -16.94 -7.65
CA ASN A 4 7.08 -17.42 -7.73
C ASN A 4 6.05 -16.30 -7.55
N THR A 5 6.42 -15.04 -7.77
CA THR A 5 5.46 -13.92 -7.69
C THR A 5 4.40 -14.05 -8.75
N ASN A 6 3.13 -14.03 -8.33
CA ASN A 6 1.99 -14.05 -9.22
C ASN A 6 1.80 -12.65 -9.86
N PRO A 7 2.00 -12.50 -11.19
CA PRO A 7 1.87 -11.20 -11.85
C PRO A 7 0.45 -10.63 -11.78
N GLN A 8 -0.57 -11.46 -11.54
CA GLN A 8 -1.96 -11.01 -11.38
C GLN A 8 -2.15 -10.11 -10.14
N LEU A 9 -1.23 -10.13 -9.18
CA LEU A 9 -1.26 -9.19 -8.05
C LEU A 9 -1.29 -7.73 -8.51
N GLN A 10 -0.70 -7.40 -9.67
CA GLN A 10 -0.73 -6.05 -10.23
C GLN A 10 -2.13 -5.55 -10.64
N THR A 11 -3.10 -6.46 -10.77
CA THR A 11 -4.50 -6.13 -11.10
C THR A 11 -5.40 -6.08 -9.85
N GLN A 12 -4.87 -6.43 -8.69
CA GLN A 12 -5.64 -6.55 -7.46
C GLN A 12 -5.74 -5.23 -6.69
N ILE A 13 -6.74 -5.20 -5.82
CA ILE A 13 -7.05 -4.07 -4.94
C ILE A 13 -6.95 -4.54 -3.50
N ILE A 14 -6.11 -3.87 -2.73
CA ILE A 14 -5.99 -4.03 -1.29
C ILE A 14 -6.83 -2.95 -0.61
N TYR A 15 -7.57 -3.32 0.42
CA TYR A 15 -8.28 -2.41 1.30
C TYR A 15 -7.68 -2.52 2.70
N SER A 16 -7.06 -1.46 3.22
CA SER A 16 -6.42 -1.50 4.54
C SER A 16 -7.36 -1.01 5.64
N ILE A 17 -7.35 -1.75 6.75
CA ILE A 17 -8.21 -1.54 7.91
C ILE A 17 -7.38 -1.43 9.18
N TYR A 18 -7.57 -0.35 9.92
CA TYR A 18 -7.20 -0.28 11.32
C TYR A 18 -8.42 -0.67 12.17
N VAL A 19 -8.39 -1.85 12.79
CA VAL A 19 -9.55 -2.42 13.51
C VAL A 19 -10.13 -1.45 14.54
N ARG A 20 -9.25 -0.79 15.33
CA ARG A 20 -9.64 0.19 16.35
C ARG A 20 -10.55 1.29 15.81
N ASN A 21 -10.27 1.76 14.57
CA ASN A 21 -10.89 2.94 13.99
C ASN A 21 -11.91 2.61 12.87
N HIS A 22 -12.07 1.33 12.52
CA HIS A 22 -12.94 0.96 11.41
C HIS A 22 -14.44 1.13 11.73
N THR A 23 -14.81 0.82 12.97
CA THR A 23 -16.17 0.98 13.48
C THR A 23 -16.15 1.65 14.87
N PRO A 24 -17.29 2.17 15.34
CA PRO A 24 -17.40 2.68 16.71
C PRO A 24 -17.01 1.65 17.78
N GLU A 25 -17.29 0.36 17.56
CA GLU A 25 -16.92 -0.73 18.47
C GLU A 25 -15.42 -1.01 18.43
N GLY A 26 -14.80 -0.97 17.24
CA GLY A 26 -13.38 -1.21 17.02
C GLY A 26 -12.97 -2.66 17.31
N THR A 27 -13.78 -3.63 16.89
CA THR A 27 -13.55 -5.07 17.14
C THR A 27 -13.58 -5.89 15.86
N PHE A 28 -12.97 -7.09 15.88
CA PHE A 28 -12.98 -8.00 14.74
C PHE A 28 -14.41 -8.34 14.28
N ARG A 29 -15.31 -8.62 15.22
CA ARG A 29 -16.70 -8.95 14.90
C ARG A 29 -17.46 -7.78 14.28
N ALA A 30 -17.13 -6.55 14.66
CA ALA A 30 -17.76 -5.37 14.10
C ALA A 30 -17.32 -5.04 12.66
N VAL A 31 -16.22 -5.64 12.18
CA VAL A 31 -15.79 -5.53 10.76
C VAL A 31 -16.67 -6.41 9.86
N ILE A 32 -17.15 -7.57 10.34
CA ILE A 32 -17.84 -8.58 9.54
C ILE A 32 -19.03 -8.02 8.74
N PRO A 33 -19.96 -7.24 9.34
CA PRO A 33 -21.10 -6.69 8.61
C PRO A 33 -20.73 -5.76 7.43
N ASP A 34 -19.50 -5.22 7.42
CA ASP A 34 -19.03 -4.28 6.40
C ASP A 34 -18.35 -4.97 5.20
N LEU A 35 -18.05 -6.26 5.28
CA LEU A 35 -17.29 -7.00 4.29
C LEU A 35 -17.97 -7.01 2.90
N ASP A 36 -19.30 -7.06 2.83
CA ASP A 36 -20.02 -7.04 1.56
C ASP A 36 -19.86 -5.70 0.85
N ARG A 37 -19.91 -4.59 1.59
CA ARG A 37 -19.65 -3.25 1.06
C ARG A 37 -18.19 -3.14 0.56
N ILE A 38 -17.24 -3.59 1.36
CA ILE A 38 -15.80 -3.57 0.99
C ILE A 38 -15.58 -4.43 -0.27
N ARG A 39 -16.16 -5.63 -0.32
CA ARG A 39 -16.08 -6.48 -1.52
C ARG A 39 -16.66 -5.79 -2.75
N ALA A 40 -17.77 -5.06 -2.59
CA ALA A 40 -18.43 -4.34 -3.67
C ALA A 40 -17.61 -3.17 -4.24
N LEU A 41 -16.60 -2.66 -3.52
CA LEU A 41 -15.60 -1.71 -4.06
C LEU A 41 -14.64 -2.38 -5.04
N GLY A 42 -14.64 -3.71 -5.11
CA GLY A 42 -13.74 -4.50 -5.92
C GLY A 42 -12.52 -5.04 -5.18
N THR A 43 -12.51 -4.94 -3.86
CA THR A 43 -11.42 -5.41 -3.00
C THR A 43 -11.15 -6.90 -3.19
N ASP A 44 -9.88 -7.25 -3.34
CA ASP A 44 -9.40 -8.62 -3.44
C ASP A 44 -8.70 -9.07 -2.17
N ILE A 45 -8.04 -8.15 -1.47
CA ILE A 45 -7.27 -8.42 -0.26
C ILE A 45 -7.64 -7.40 0.82
N ILE A 46 -8.00 -7.86 2.00
CA ILE A 46 -8.09 -7.00 3.19
C ILE A 46 -6.79 -7.08 3.95
N TRP A 47 -6.15 -5.93 4.15
CA TRP A 47 -4.97 -5.81 4.97
C TRP A 47 -5.31 -5.12 6.29
N PHE A 48 -5.08 -5.84 7.41
CA PHE A 48 -5.21 -5.30 8.75
C PHE A 48 -3.89 -4.70 9.24
N LEU A 49 -3.92 -3.45 9.72
CA LEU A 49 -2.85 -2.89 10.54
C LEU A 49 -2.62 -3.81 11.76
N PRO A 50 -1.49 -3.68 12.50
CA PRO A 50 -1.12 -4.67 13.51
C PRO A 50 -2.28 -5.04 14.44
N ILE A 51 -2.54 -6.34 14.53
CA ILE A 51 -3.64 -6.93 15.30
C ILE A 51 -3.19 -7.42 16.68
N HIS A 52 -1.92 -7.28 16.98
CA HIS A 52 -1.28 -7.80 18.20
C HIS A 52 -1.54 -6.93 19.42
N PRO A 53 -1.34 -7.45 20.66
CA PRO A 53 -1.38 -6.65 21.87
C PRO A 53 -0.36 -5.51 21.80
N ILE A 54 -0.76 -4.35 22.29
CA ILE A 54 0.07 -3.13 22.30
C ILE A 54 0.80 -3.02 23.63
N GLY A 55 2.07 -2.58 23.60
CA GLY A 55 2.85 -2.32 24.77
C GLY A 55 2.31 -1.16 25.62
N VAL A 56 2.63 -1.20 26.91
CA VAL A 56 2.19 -0.21 27.89
C VAL A 56 3.35 0.69 28.31
N GLU A 57 4.57 0.16 28.37
CA GLU A 57 5.76 0.90 28.74
C GLU A 57 6.16 1.86 27.62
N GLY A 58 6.29 3.15 27.95
CA GLY A 58 6.66 4.20 27.00
C GLY A 58 5.59 4.52 25.93
N LYS A 59 4.36 4.00 26.06
CA LYS A 59 3.30 4.15 25.07
C LYS A 59 3.01 5.60 24.71
N LYS A 60 2.77 5.87 23.45
CA LYS A 60 2.30 7.16 22.92
C LYS A 60 0.77 7.24 22.98
N GLY A 61 0.23 8.42 23.30
CA GLY A 61 -1.21 8.63 23.43
C GLY A 61 -1.86 7.82 24.55
N THR A 62 -3.20 7.74 24.56
CA THR A 62 -3.92 7.02 25.62
C THR A 62 -3.96 5.51 25.37
N LEU A 63 -4.04 5.06 24.10
CA LEU A 63 -4.22 3.65 23.73
C LEU A 63 -2.96 2.99 23.16
N GLY A 64 -1.89 3.76 22.92
CA GLY A 64 -0.62 3.26 22.38
C GLY A 64 -0.63 3.00 20.89
N CYS A 65 0.59 2.89 20.34
CA CYS A 65 0.84 2.63 18.92
C CYS A 65 0.63 1.14 18.59
N PRO A 66 -0.12 0.77 17.54
CA PRO A 66 -0.27 -0.62 17.14
C PRO A 66 1.05 -1.26 16.70
N TYR A 67 2.02 -0.45 16.29
CA TYR A 67 3.37 -0.88 15.92
C TYR A 67 4.30 -1.13 17.12
N ALA A 68 3.92 -0.73 18.34
CA ALA A 68 4.61 -1.13 19.58
C ALA A 68 4.09 -2.50 20.05
N ASN A 69 4.44 -3.55 19.27
CA ASN A 69 3.97 -4.92 19.47
C ASN A 69 4.49 -5.51 20.80
N ARG A 70 3.57 -6.12 21.56
CA ARG A 70 3.89 -6.76 22.84
C ARG A 70 4.01 -8.27 22.77
N ASP A 71 3.30 -8.92 21.83
CA ASP A 71 3.30 -10.38 21.66
C ASP A 71 2.99 -10.75 20.22
N TYR A 72 3.89 -11.49 19.58
CA TYR A 72 3.80 -11.89 18.18
C TYR A 72 2.75 -12.97 17.87
N ARG A 73 2.26 -13.71 18.86
CA ARG A 73 1.39 -14.89 18.64
C ARG A 73 0.00 -14.77 19.25
N SER A 74 -0.35 -13.58 19.70
CA SER A 74 -1.68 -13.29 20.22
C SER A 74 -2.31 -12.08 19.54
N VAL A 75 -3.63 -11.94 19.67
CA VAL A 75 -4.39 -10.79 19.17
C VAL A 75 -4.65 -9.80 20.30
N ASN A 76 -4.83 -8.53 19.93
CA ASN A 76 -5.17 -7.48 20.89
C ASN A 76 -6.53 -7.76 21.55
N PRO A 77 -6.59 -7.93 22.88
CA PRO A 77 -7.85 -8.23 23.56
C PRO A 77 -8.89 -7.12 23.43
N ALA A 78 -8.48 -5.88 23.12
CA ALA A 78 -9.43 -4.79 22.82
C ALA A 78 -10.15 -4.99 21.47
N TYR A 79 -9.60 -5.82 20.55
CA TYR A 79 -10.24 -6.13 19.28
C TYR A 79 -11.08 -7.41 19.34
N GLY A 80 -10.87 -8.25 20.33
CA GLY A 80 -11.55 -9.53 20.53
C GLY A 80 -10.59 -10.69 20.83
N THR A 81 -11.07 -11.91 20.64
CA THR A 81 -10.33 -13.14 20.85
C THR A 81 -9.70 -13.66 19.54
N MET A 82 -8.82 -14.66 19.64
CA MET A 82 -8.28 -15.38 18.49
C MET A 82 -9.41 -16.05 17.67
N ASP A 83 -10.45 -16.55 18.33
CA ASP A 83 -11.60 -17.16 17.64
C ASP A 83 -12.42 -16.09 16.90
N ASP A 84 -12.54 -14.88 17.43
CA ASP A 84 -13.17 -13.76 16.74
C ASP A 84 -12.38 -13.35 15.49
N PHE A 85 -11.04 -13.33 15.56
CA PHE A 85 -10.19 -13.07 14.41
C PHE A 85 -10.31 -14.17 13.35
N LYS A 86 -10.24 -15.45 13.76
CA LYS A 86 -10.42 -16.57 12.83
C LYS A 86 -11.80 -16.55 12.15
N ALA A 87 -12.85 -16.21 12.89
CA ALA A 87 -14.18 -16.04 12.32
C ALA A 87 -14.23 -14.91 11.29
N LEU A 88 -13.56 -13.76 11.55
CA LEU A 88 -13.45 -12.67 10.58
C LEU A 88 -12.71 -13.14 9.31
N VAL A 89 -11.59 -13.87 9.44
CA VAL A 89 -10.86 -14.43 8.28
C VAL A 89 -11.73 -15.38 7.47
N GLN A 90 -12.50 -16.26 8.11
CA GLN A 90 -13.44 -17.16 7.42
C GLN A 90 -14.51 -16.39 6.64
N GLU A 91 -15.05 -15.31 7.20
CA GLU A 91 -16.02 -14.45 6.53
C GLU A 91 -15.44 -13.66 5.34
N ILE A 92 -14.15 -13.28 5.44
CA ILE A 92 -13.39 -12.69 4.32
C ILE A 92 -13.25 -13.71 3.19
N HIS A 93 -12.80 -14.94 3.51
CA HIS A 93 -12.66 -16.03 2.54
C HIS A 93 -14.00 -16.42 1.90
N ALA A 94 -15.08 -16.48 2.68
CA ALA A 94 -16.43 -16.78 2.17
C ALA A 94 -16.92 -15.79 1.09
N ARG A 95 -16.36 -14.56 1.07
CA ARG A 95 -16.62 -13.54 0.05
C ARG A 95 -15.61 -13.53 -1.08
N GLY A 96 -14.71 -14.51 -1.15
CA GLY A 96 -13.68 -14.62 -2.17
C GLY A 96 -12.59 -13.54 -2.07
N MET A 97 -12.37 -12.99 -0.88
CA MET A 97 -11.26 -12.10 -0.58
C MET A 97 -10.17 -12.84 0.19
N LYS A 98 -8.96 -12.28 0.21
CA LYS A 98 -7.82 -12.74 1.00
C LYS A 98 -7.62 -11.84 2.22
N CYS A 99 -6.99 -12.39 3.26
CA CYS A 99 -6.63 -11.69 4.48
C CYS A 99 -5.12 -11.53 4.59
N MET A 100 -4.65 -10.31 4.80
CA MET A 100 -3.26 -9.97 5.07
C MET A 100 -3.17 -9.28 6.43
N ILE A 101 -2.14 -9.59 7.21
CA ILE A 101 -1.86 -8.90 8.47
C ILE A 101 -0.53 -8.17 8.40
N ASP A 102 -0.41 -7.14 9.23
CA ASP A 102 0.84 -6.42 9.45
C ASP A 102 1.73 -7.18 10.45
N VAL A 103 3.00 -7.34 10.13
CA VAL A 103 4.01 -7.95 11.00
C VAL A 103 5.15 -6.98 11.24
N VAL A 104 5.42 -6.68 12.52
CA VAL A 104 6.39 -5.69 12.95
C VAL A 104 7.64 -6.42 13.45
N TYR A 105 8.59 -6.66 12.55
CA TYR A 105 9.75 -7.53 12.84
C TYR A 105 11.06 -6.77 13.00
N ASN A 106 11.06 -5.45 12.87
CA ASN A 106 12.22 -4.62 13.20
C ASN A 106 12.33 -4.35 14.72
N HIS A 107 11.19 -4.25 15.42
CA HIS A 107 11.15 -3.79 16.81
C HIS A 107 9.94 -4.37 17.58
N THR A 108 9.95 -4.19 18.89
CA THR A 108 8.82 -4.47 19.80
C THR A 108 8.66 -3.36 20.82
N SER A 109 7.56 -3.40 21.61
CA SER A 109 7.48 -2.61 22.83
C SER A 109 8.52 -3.03 23.87
N PRO A 110 8.98 -2.14 24.76
CA PRO A 110 9.94 -2.48 25.83
C PRO A 110 9.42 -3.53 26.82
N ASP A 111 8.09 -3.64 26.99
CA ASP A 111 7.44 -4.62 27.86
C ASP A 111 6.96 -5.88 27.10
N SER A 112 7.54 -6.16 25.92
CA SER A 112 7.17 -7.33 25.13
C SER A 112 7.49 -8.65 25.84
N THR A 113 6.70 -9.67 25.53
CA THR A 113 6.95 -11.05 25.97
C THR A 113 8.33 -11.51 25.51
N LEU A 114 8.67 -11.21 24.26
CA LEU A 114 9.96 -11.59 23.67
C LEU A 114 11.14 -10.98 24.44
N TYR A 115 11.07 -9.69 24.80
CA TYR A 115 12.17 -9.07 25.55
C TYR A 115 12.35 -9.67 26.96
N ARG A 116 11.26 -10.06 27.61
CA ARG A 116 11.35 -10.70 28.95
C ARG A 116 11.96 -12.08 28.90
N GLU A 117 11.67 -12.85 27.83
CA GLU A 117 12.13 -14.23 27.66
C GLU A 117 13.53 -14.30 27.05
N HIS A 118 13.85 -13.38 26.13
CA HIS A 118 15.07 -13.38 25.32
C HIS A 118 15.62 -11.96 25.17
N PRO A 119 16.16 -11.33 26.25
CA PRO A 119 16.74 -9.99 26.17
C PRO A 119 17.95 -9.91 25.23
N ASP A 120 18.61 -11.02 24.98
CA ASP A 120 19.74 -11.19 24.04
C ASP A 120 19.33 -11.12 22.56
N PHE A 121 18.04 -11.11 22.24
CA PHE A 121 17.51 -10.89 20.88
C PHE A 121 17.42 -9.42 20.50
N PHE A 122 17.78 -8.51 21.39
CA PHE A 122 17.56 -7.09 21.21
C PHE A 122 18.85 -6.29 21.06
N TYR A 123 18.78 -5.20 20.32
CA TYR A 123 19.85 -4.24 20.20
C TYR A 123 20.05 -3.52 21.55
N HIS A 124 21.32 -3.44 21.98
CA HIS A 124 21.74 -2.68 23.16
C HIS A 124 22.65 -1.53 22.73
N GLY A 125 22.36 -0.35 23.23
CA GLY A 125 23.20 0.83 23.02
C GLY A 125 24.55 0.73 23.76
N ALA A 126 25.37 1.75 23.60
CA ALA A 126 26.68 1.83 24.26
C ALA A 126 26.61 1.85 25.81
N ASP A 127 25.47 2.21 26.36
CA ASP A 127 25.17 2.18 27.79
C ASP A 127 24.69 0.79 28.28
N GLY A 128 24.63 -0.20 27.38
CA GLY A 128 24.17 -1.55 27.67
C GLY A 128 22.67 -1.70 27.85
N LYS A 129 21.88 -0.66 27.56
CA LYS A 129 20.42 -0.71 27.63
C LYS A 129 19.79 -1.00 26.26
N PRO A 130 18.62 -1.66 26.24
CA PRO A 130 17.87 -1.83 25.01
C PRO A 130 17.47 -0.45 24.45
N GLY A 131 17.42 -0.33 23.12
CA GLY A 131 17.09 0.91 22.44
C GLY A 131 16.73 0.71 21.00
N ASN A 132 16.60 1.79 20.25
CA ASN A 132 16.44 1.73 18.80
C ASN A 132 17.59 2.42 18.07
N LYS A 133 17.94 1.86 16.91
CA LYS A 133 19.10 2.30 16.12
C LYS A 133 18.86 3.66 15.46
N MET A 134 17.61 3.98 15.10
CA MET A 134 17.26 5.25 14.47
C MET A 134 17.11 6.41 15.46
N GLY A 135 16.72 6.13 16.71
CA GLY A 135 16.69 7.10 17.81
C GLY A 135 15.40 7.91 17.93
N ASP A 136 14.41 7.74 17.07
CA ASP A 136 13.20 8.59 17.05
C ASP A 136 11.93 7.89 17.57
N TRP A 137 11.98 6.56 17.79
CA TRP A 137 10.83 5.75 18.19
C TRP A 137 10.90 5.40 19.68
N SER A 138 10.49 6.34 20.53
CA SER A 138 10.66 6.24 21.99
C SER A 138 9.82 5.16 22.68
N ASP A 139 8.86 4.56 21.99
CA ASP A 139 7.93 3.55 22.47
C ASP A 139 8.30 2.12 22.04
N VAL A 140 9.46 1.94 21.39
CA VAL A 140 9.92 0.64 20.89
C VAL A 140 11.41 0.42 21.12
N ILE A 141 11.82 -0.85 21.09
CA ILE A 141 13.21 -1.34 21.12
C ILE A 141 13.46 -2.27 19.94
N ASP A 142 14.62 -2.12 19.28
CA ASP A 142 14.94 -2.86 18.06
C ASP A 142 15.44 -4.27 18.35
N LEU A 143 15.12 -5.17 17.43
CA LEU A 143 15.63 -6.54 17.39
C LEU A 143 17.05 -6.59 16.80
N ASP A 144 17.86 -7.57 17.26
CA ASP A 144 19.21 -7.81 16.77
C ASP A 144 19.30 -9.08 15.94
N TYR A 145 19.23 -8.94 14.64
CA TYR A 145 19.29 -10.05 13.69
C TYR A 145 20.67 -10.70 13.53
N HIS A 146 21.68 -10.28 14.31
CA HIS A 146 22.94 -11.02 14.42
C HIS A 146 22.74 -12.33 15.23
N ASN A 147 21.70 -12.40 16.06
CA ASN A 147 21.34 -13.59 16.80
C ASN A 147 20.53 -14.58 15.92
N PRO A 148 21.03 -15.78 15.60
CA PRO A 148 20.32 -16.74 14.76
C PRO A 148 19.07 -17.33 15.44
N ASP A 149 19.01 -17.39 16.76
CA ASP A 149 17.85 -17.92 17.48
C ASP A 149 16.64 -17.00 17.35
N LEU A 150 16.86 -15.68 17.20
CA LEU A 150 15.80 -14.74 16.83
C LEU A 150 15.15 -15.11 15.50
N TRP A 151 15.97 -15.53 14.50
CA TRP A 151 15.43 -15.95 13.20
C TRP A 151 14.47 -17.12 13.32
N ALA A 152 14.87 -18.15 14.09
CA ALA A 152 14.03 -19.31 14.33
C ALA A 152 12.71 -18.92 15.01
N TYR A 153 12.76 -18.08 16.03
CA TYR A 153 11.57 -17.60 16.74
C TYR A 153 10.60 -16.86 15.81
N GLN A 154 11.11 -15.93 15.00
CA GLN A 154 10.30 -15.10 14.10
C GLN A 154 9.72 -15.95 12.92
N ILE A 155 10.50 -16.88 12.38
CA ILE A 155 10.02 -17.79 11.33
C ILE A 155 8.87 -18.67 11.85
N GLU A 156 8.97 -19.21 13.06
CA GLU A 156 7.87 -19.99 13.67
C GLU A 156 6.63 -19.12 13.94
N SER A 157 6.81 -17.84 14.24
CA SER A 157 5.70 -16.90 14.37
C SER A 157 5.01 -16.63 13.01
N LEU A 158 5.78 -16.48 11.93
CA LEU A 158 5.22 -16.36 10.57
C LEU A 158 4.50 -17.63 10.12
N LYS A 159 5.06 -18.83 10.39
CA LYS A 159 4.41 -20.11 10.07
C LYS A 159 3.09 -20.28 10.81
N PHE A 160 3.04 -19.86 12.09
CA PHE A 160 1.80 -19.88 12.87
C PHE A 160 0.71 -19.02 12.19
N TRP A 161 1.04 -17.80 11.79
CA TRP A 161 0.08 -16.91 11.14
C TRP A 161 -0.25 -17.33 9.70
N ALA A 162 0.72 -17.89 8.96
CA ALA A 162 0.49 -18.39 7.60
C ALA A 162 -0.53 -19.55 7.55
N GLY A 163 -0.75 -20.24 8.67
CA GLY A 163 -1.84 -21.20 8.82
C GLY A 163 -3.22 -20.58 9.01
N ILE A 164 -3.31 -19.25 9.15
CA ILE A 164 -4.56 -18.52 9.43
C ILE A 164 -4.87 -17.50 8.33
N VAL A 165 -3.85 -16.77 7.82
CA VAL A 165 -3.99 -15.66 6.86
C VAL A 165 -3.27 -15.96 5.54
N ASP A 166 -3.55 -15.15 4.52
CA ASP A 166 -3.05 -15.36 3.15
C ASP A 166 -1.81 -14.52 2.82
N GLY A 167 -1.39 -13.63 3.71
CA GLY A 167 -0.23 -12.78 3.43
C GLY A 167 0.20 -11.90 4.58
N PHE A 168 1.37 -11.30 4.39
CA PHE A 168 2.02 -10.40 5.35
C PHE A 168 2.39 -9.07 4.70
N ARG A 169 2.02 -7.97 5.35
CA ARG A 169 2.68 -6.68 5.17
C ARG A 169 3.76 -6.56 6.23
N CYS A 170 4.98 -6.42 5.81
CA CYS A 170 6.13 -6.40 6.70
C CYS A 170 6.56 -4.96 6.96
N ASP A 171 6.39 -4.52 8.20
CA ASP A 171 6.69 -3.17 8.68
C ASP A 171 8.19 -2.88 8.60
N VAL A 172 8.55 -1.69 8.08
CA VAL A 172 9.94 -1.24 7.83
C VAL A 172 10.88 -2.37 7.38
N ALA A 173 10.40 -3.20 6.46
CA ALA A 173 11.03 -4.44 6.04
C ALA A 173 12.48 -4.26 5.57
N SER A 174 12.83 -3.08 5.02
CA SER A 174 14.19 -2.76 4.57
C SER A 174 15.21 -2.63 5.70
N PHE A 175 14.79 -2.56 6.98
CA PHE A 175 15.69 -2.56 8.15
C PHE A 175 15.95 -3.95 8.72
N VAL A 176 15.21 -4.95 8.26
CA VAL A 176 15.42 -6.37 8.58
C VAL A 176 16.22 -7.01 7.46
N PRO A 177 17.22 -7.89 7.76
CA PRO A 177 18.08 -8.47 6.73
C PRO A 177 17.31 -9.19 5.63
N LEU A 178 17.66 -8.95 4.38
CA LEU A 178 17.09 -9.63 3.21
C LEU A 178 17.20 -11.16 3.33
N GLU A 179 18.34 -11.64 3.84
CA GLU A 179 18.60 -13.06 4.04
C GLU A 179 17.59 -13.69 5.01
N PHE A 180 17.18 -12.96 6.06
CA PHE A 180 16.10 -13.39 6.93
C PHE A 180 14.78 -13.52 6.17
N TRP A 181 14.40 -12.51 5.38
CA TRP A 181 13.15 -12.57 4.60
C TRP A 181 13.14 -13.71 3.60
N LYS A 182 14.27 -14.00 2.94
CA LYS A 182 14.42 -15.16 2.03
C LYS A 182 14.25 -16.47 2.77
N ALA A 183 14.85 -16.61 3.94
CA ALA A 183 14.71 -17.80 4.78
C ALA A 183 13.28 -17.96 5.31
N ALA A 184 12.68 -16.86 5.76
CA ALA A 184 11.30 -16.81 6.26
C ALA A 184 10.29 -17.21 5.15
N ARG A 185 10.42 -16.61 3.96
CA ARG A 185 9.55 -16.93 2.81
C ARG A 185 9.66 -18.42 2.43
N LYS A 186 10.86 -18.95 2.40
CA LYS A 186 11.07 -20.39 2.12
C LYS A 186 10.37 -21.27 3.16
N ALA A 187 10.54 -20.98 4.44
CA ALA A 187 9.94 -21.76 5.52
C ALA A 187 8.41 -21.64 5.55
N VAL A 188 7.87 -20.43 5.31
CA VAL A 188 6.42 -20.17 5.23
C VAL A 188 5.80 -20.90 4.04
N SER A 189 6.51 -21.04 2.91
CA SER A 189 5.98 -21.76 1.73
C SER A 189 5.70 -23.23 1.99
N GLU A 190 6.26 -23.82 3.05
CA GLU A 190 5.96 -25.21 3.49
C GLU A 190 4.57 -25.30 4.14
N VAL A 191 4.05 -24.18 4.68
CA VAL A 191 2.74 -24.10 5.34
C VAL A 191 1.70 -23.50 4.38
N ASN A 192 2.05 -22.42 3.69
CA ASN A 192 1.21 -21.72 2.74
C ASN A 192 2.04 -21.28 1.52
N PRO A 193 2.07 -22.10 0.45
CA PRO A 193 2.85 -21.80 -0.75
C PRO A 193 2.37 -20.56 -1.51
N ASP A 194 1.11 -20.15 -1.32
CA ASP A 194 0.48 -19.00 -1.96
C ASP A 194 0.50 -17.74 -1.08
N CYS A 195 1.28 -17.74 0.01
CA CYS A 195 1.40 -16.60 0.91
C CYS A 195 1.95 -15.38 0.18
N ILE A 196 1.24 -14.25 0.32
CA ILE A 196 1.57 -12.98 -0.34
C ILE A 196 2.46 -12.14 0.58
N TRP A 197 3.53 -11.56 0.01
CA TRP A 197 4.51 -10.78 0.75
C TRP A 197 4.57 -9.35 0.24
N LEU A 198 4.22 -8.39 1.11
CA LEU A 198 4.30 -6.95 0.87
C LEU A 198 5.34 -6.33 1.81
N ALA A 199 6.38 -5.73 1.24
CA ALA A 199 7.37 -4.97 2.00
C ALA A 199 6.95 -3.51 2.14
N GLU A 200 7.00 -2.99 3.36
CA GLU A 200 7.19 -1.57 3.52
C GLU A 200 8.68 -1.26 3.37
N THR A 201 9.05 -0.70 2.23
CA THR A 201 10.34 -0.03 2.05
C THR A 201 10.24 1.39 2.61
N VAL A 202 11.36 2.07 2.75
CA VAL A 202 11.39 3.41 3.35
C VAL A 202 11.62 4.50 2.33
N HIS A 203 11.20 5.72 2.64
CA HIS A 203 11.47 6.90 1.81
C HIS A 203 12.98 7.04 1.55
N GLN A 204 13.37 7.56 0.39
CA GLN A 204 14.77 7.75 0.02
C GLN A 204 15.56 8.53 1.06
N SER A 205 15.01 9.64 1.56
CA SER A 205 15.66 10.47 2.59
C SER A 205 15.90 9.70 3.88
N PHE A 206 14.94 8.86 4.29
CA PHE A 206 15.04 8.05 5.52
C PHE A 206 16.06 6.91 5.35
N GLY A 207 16.08 6.25 4.19
CA GLY A 207 17.08 5.23 3.87
C GLY A 207 18.52 5.82 3.83
N CYS A 208 18.70 7.03 3.27
CA CYS A 208 19.97 7.74 3.31
C CYS A 208 20.40 8.08 4.74
N LEU A 209 19.45 8.55 5.59
CA LEU A 209 19.72 8.85 7.00
C LEU A 209 20.13 7.58 7.77
N ALA A 210 19.43 6.47 7.54
CA ALA A 210 19.75 5.18 8.17
C ALA A 210 21.19 4.76 7.86
N ARG A 211 21.58 4.79 6.58
CA ARG A 211 22.95 4.47 6.17
C ARG A 211 23.98 5.42 6.75
N TYR A 212 23.69 6.72 6.81
CA TYR A 212 24.58 7.71 7.46
C TYR A 212 24.80 7.38 8.94
N LYS A 213 23.77 6.88 9.64
CA LYS A 213 23.85 6.41 11.03
C LYS A 213 24.47 5.01 11.17
N GLY A 214 24.87 4.34 10.07
CA GLY A 214 25.38 2.97 10.10
C GLY A 214 24.29 1.91 10.32
N VAL A 215 23.03 2.27 10.14
CA VAL A 215 21.91 1.34 10.22
C VAL A 215 21.68 0.70 8.86
N ARG A 216 21.47 -0.63 8.85
CA ARG A 216 21.15 -1.37 7.63
C ARG A 216 19.84 -0.81 7.02
N SER A 217 19.86 -0.61 5.71
CA SER A 217 18.66 -0.29 4.92
C SER A 217 18.85 -0.93 3.54
N GLU A 218 18.08 -1.98 3.30
CA GLU A 218 18.10 -2.70 2.03
C GLU A 218 17.52 -1.82 0.91
N LEU A 219 17.96 -2.09 -0.31
CA LEU A 219 17.43 -1.40 -1.49
C LEU A 219 16.14 -2.05 -1.95
N ASP A 220 15.21 -1.24 -2.43
CA ASP A 220 13.96 -1.72 -3.04
C ASP A 220 14.24 -2.79 -4.12
N TYR A 221 15.27 -2.57 -4.96
CA TYR A 221 15.65 -3.54 -5.98
C TYR A 221 15.96 -4.94 -5.40
N ASP A 222 16.68 -4.99 -4.28
CA ASP A 222 17.10 -6.24 -3.65
C ASP A 222 15.93 -6.90 -2.91
N MET A 223 15.01 -6.11 -2.35
CA MET A 223 13.85 -6.63 -1.62
C MET A 223 12.93 -7.46 -2.51
N TYR A 224 12.90 -7.23 -3.83
CA TYR A 224 12.18 -8.11 -4.78
C TYR A 224 12.70 -9.56 -4.83
N GLU A 225 13.86 -9.88 -4.22
CA GLU A 225 14.27 -11.28 -4.05
C GLU A 225 13.41 -12.05 -3.04
N ALA A 226 12.75 -11.35 -2.12
CA ALA A 226 11.94 -11.95 -1.07
C ALA A 226 10.46 -11.54 -1.10
N PHE A 227 10.10 -10.44 -1.74
CA PHE A 227 8.76 -9.86 -1.70
C PHE A 227 8.07 -9.87 -3.06
N ASP A 228 6.74 -9.98 -3.04
CA ASP A 228 5.90 -9.91 -4.23
C ASP A 228 5.54 -8.46 -4.60
N MET A 229 5.47 -7.60 -3.58
CA MET A 229 5.08 -6.20 -3.67
C MET A 229 5.91 -5.36 -2.72
N GLU A 230 6.08 -4.10 -3.07
CA GLU A 230 6.72 -3.09 -2.23
C GLU A 230 5.96 -1.77 -2.27
N TYR A 231 6.07 -0.99 -1.21
CA TYR A 231 5.56 0.38 -1.20
C TYR A 231 6.24 1.24 -2.28
N GLU A 232 5.54 2.26 -2.77
CA GLU A 232 6.10 3.26 -3.69
C GLU A 232 6.78 4.44 -2.96
N TYR A 233 7.34 4.20 -1.79
CA TYR A 233 8.04 5.22 -1.02
C TYR A 233 9.33 5.72 -1.68
N ASP A 234 9.87 4.98 -2.62
CA ASP A 234 10.99 5.40 -3.48
C ASP A 234 10.71 6.67 -4.31
N ILE A 235 9.44 6.92 -4.66
CA ILE A 235 9.02 8.11 -5.42
C ILE A 235 8.04 9.01 -4.66
N ARG A 236 7.59 8.61 -3.47
CA ARG A 236 6.57 9.32 -2.69
C ARG A 236 6.94 10.78 -2.43
N GLU A 237 8.20 11.07 -2.11
CA GLU A 237 8.65 12.44 -1.87
C GLU A 237 8.47 13.35 -3.10
N ALA A 238 8.61 12.80 -4.31
CA ALA A 238 8.33 13.56 -5.54
C ALA A 238 6.83 13.83 -5.70
N PHE A 239 5.98 12.83 -5.43
CA PHE A 239 4.53 13.02 -5.44
C PHE A 239 4.07 14.09 -4.44
N ASP A 240 4.57 14.04 -3.21
CA ASP A 240 4.24 15.03 -2.16
C ASP A 240 4.71 16.44 -2.54
N LYS A 241 5.91 16.57 -3.13
CA LYS A 241 6.41 17.87 -3.65
C LYS A 241 5.53 18.41 -4.78
N TYR A 242 5.03 17.54 -5.65
CA TYR A 242 4.09 17.94 -6.70
C TYR A 242 2.75 18.40 -6.10
N LEU A 243 2.16 17.63 -5.18
CA LEU A 243 0.93 18.04 -4.47
C LEU A 243 1.06 19.39 -3.76
N GLN A 244 2.25 19.69 -3.25
CA GLN A 244 2.57 20.98 -2.60
C GLN A 244 2.93 22.11 -3.59
N GLY A 245 2.91 21.84 -4.90
CA GLY A 245 3.29 22.82 -5.93
C GLY A 245 4.78 23.18 -5.94
N LYS A 246 5.65 22.37 -5.36
CA LYS A 246 7.10 22.60 -5.30
C LYS A 246 7.86 22.12 -6.54
N ILE A 247 7.27 21.22 -7.30
CA ILE A 247 7.79 20.72 -8.58
C ILE A 247 6.64 20.65 -9.59
N VAL A 248 6.96 20.63 -10.88
CA VAL A 248 6.01 20.43 -11.97
C VAL A 248 5.68 18.95 -12.12
N LEU A 249 4.58 18.65 -12.81
CA LEU A 249 4.06 17.28 -12.96
C LEU A 249 5.06 16.34 -13.65
N SER A 250 5.78 16.81 -14.66
CA SER A 250 6.78 15.99 -15.39
C SER A 250 7.82 15.39 -14.46
N HIS A 251 8.30 16.11 -13.44
CA HIS A 251 9.28 15.58 -12.50
C HIS A 251 8.76 14.36 -11.73
N TYR A 252 7.48 14.37 -11.32
CA TYR A 252 6.87 13.20 -10.68
C TYR A 252 6.69 12.05 -11.67
N LEU A 253 6.20 12.33 -12.89
CA LEU A 253 5.98 11.28 -13.90
C LEU A 253 7.28 10.67 -14.41
N ASP A 254 8.37 11.43 -14.44
CA ASP A 254 9.71 10.91 -14.77
C ASP A 254 10.19 9.91 -13.74
N MET A 255 9.85 10.08 -12.45
CA MET A 255 10.15 9.08 -11.42
C MET A 255 9.37 7.78 -11.64
N LEU A 256 8.10 7.84 -12.09
CA LEU A 256 7.34 6.65 -12.49
C LEU A 256 8.00 5.93 -13.67
N ASN A 257 8.45 6.68 -14.69
CA ASN A 257 9.16 6.11 -15.84
C ASN A 257 10.51 5.51 -15.42
N PHE A 258 11.18 6.12 -14.45
CA PHE A 258 12.48 5.63 -13.94
C PHE A 258 12.33 4.26 -13.26
N GLN A 259 11.21 3.98 -12.59
CA GLN A 259 10.93 2.66 -12.01
C GLN A 259 10.94 1.56 -13.07
N GLU A 260 10.47 1.82 -14.31
CA GLU A 260 10.54 0.86 -15.42
C GLU A 260 11.98 0.49 -15.82
N ALA A 261 12.94 1.39 -15.57
CA ALA A 261 14.34 1.18 -15.93
C ALA A 261 15.16 0.50 -14.83
N ILE A 262 14.83 0.73 -13.55
CA ILE A 262 15.66 0.27 -12.42
C ILE A 262 15.18 -1.02 -11.77
N TYR A 263 13.87 -1.34 -11.92
CA TYR A 263 13.30 -2.54 -11.32
C TYR A 263 13.20 -3.70 -12.32
N PRO A 264 13.08 -4.95 -11.84
CA PRO A 264 12.81 -6.10 -12.68
C PRO A 264 11.50 -5.94 -13.45
N ALA A 265 11.38 -6.51 -14.66
CA ALA A 265 10.23 -6.32 -15.55
C ALA A 265 8.87 -6.65 -14.88
N ASN A 266 8.84 -7.59 -13.92
CA ASN A 266 7.64 -7.97 -13.16
C ASN A 266 7.54 -7.30 -11.78
N TYR A 267 8.26 -6.18 -11.55
CA TYR A 267 8.13 -5.44 -10.28
C TYR A 267 6.68 -5.04 -10.03
N ASN A 268 6.30 -5.01 -8.76
CA ASN A 268 4.94 -4.66 -8.36
C ASN A 268 4.99 -3.68 -7.18
N LYS A 269 4.71 -2.41 -7.45
CA LYS A 269 4.57 -1.41 -6.39
C LYS A 269 3.14 -1.38 -5.86
N LEU A 270 3.00 -1.24 -4.55
CA LEU A 270 1.74 -0.87 -3.93
C LEU A 270 1.49 0.61 -4.18
N ARG A 271 0.50 0.92 -5.02
CA ARG A 271 0.12 2.28 -5.44
C ARG A 271 -0.97 2.82 -4.52
N PHE A 272 -0.78 4.02 -3.98
CA PHE A 272 -1.74 4.65 -3.08
C PHE A 272 -1.69 6.17 -3.14
N LEU A 273 -2.83 6.80 -2.93
CA LEU A 273 -2.92 8.24 -2.73
C LEU A 273 -2.68 8.61 -1.27
N GLU A 274 -3.16 7.75 -0.37
CA GLU A 274 -3.11 7.90 1.09
C GLU A 274 -2.98 6.54 1.78
N ASN A 275 -2.48 6.54 3.02
CA ASN A 275 -2.46 5.38 3.90
C ASN A 275 -2.49 5.85 5.37
N HIS A 276 -2.27 4.96 6.33
CA HIS A 276 -2.30 5.28 7.76
C HIS A 276 -1.14 6.17 8.25
N ASP A 277 -0.07 6.35 7.45
CA ASP A 277 1.10 7.18 7.74
C ASP A 277 1.13 8.47 6.90
N GLN A 278 0.29 8.55 5.88
CA GLN A 278 0.25 9.67 4.95
C GLN A 278 -1.04 10.46 5.11
N PRO A 279 -1.01 11.79 4.96
CA PRO A 279 -2.22 12.59 4.98
C PRO A 279 -3.25 12.10 3.97
N ARG A 280 -4.53 12.27 4.29
CA ARG A 280 -5.63 11.99 3.36
C ARG A 280 -5.48 12.83 2.09
N ILE A 281 -5.74 12.23 0.94
CA ILE A 281 -5.64 12.94 -0.35
C ILE A 281 -6.58 14.16 -0.40
N CYS A 282 -7.76 14.06 0.21
CA CYS A 282 -8.73 15.15 0.31
C CYS A 282 -8.24 16.34 1.16
N SER A 283 -7.16 16.19 1.96
CA SER A 283 -6.53 17.32 2.64
C SER A 283 -5.76 18.22 1.66
N TYR A 284 -5.20 17.66 0.60
CA TYR A 284 -4.41 18.36 -0.43
C TYR A 284 -5.23 18.69 -1.68
N VAL A 285 -5.97 17.71 -2.19
CA VAL A 285 -6.72 17.83 -3.45
C VAL A 285 -8.11 18.38 -3.16
N LYS A 286 -8.36 19.59 -3.63
CA LYS A 286 -9.66 20.25 -3.50
C LYS A 286 -10.39 20.22 -4.84
N GLY A 287 -11.65 19.89 -4.81
CA GLY A 287 -12.50 19.79 -5.99
C GLY A 287 -12.72 18.35 -6.47
N GLU A 288 -13.97 18.07 -6.78
CA GLU A 288 -14.44 16.73 -7.16
C GLU A 288 -13.74 16.21 -8.42
N GLN A 289 -13.63 17.03 -9.46
CA GLN A 289 -12.97 16.64 -10.72
C GLN A 289 -11.50 16.27 -10.50
N SER A 290 -10.75 17.05 -9.72
CA SER A 290 -9.36 16.75 -9.40
C SER A 290 -9.25 15.41 -8.67
N LEU A 291 -10.07 15.16 -7.63
CA LEU A 291 -10.06 13.93 -6.87
C LEU A 291 -10.39 12.71 -7.75
N ARG A 292 -11.37 12.85 -8.65
CA ARG A 292 -11.72 11.81 -9.63
C ARG A 292 -10.54 11.48 -10.55
N ASN A 293 -9.81 12.49 -11.02
CA ASN A 293 -8.63 12.30 -11.86
C ASN A 293 -7.48 11.61 -11.11
N TYR A 294 -7.16 12.01 -9.87
CA TYR A 294 -6.17 11.32 -9.06
C TYR A 294 -6.57 9.86 -8.79
N THR A 295 -7.83 9.62 -8.48
CA THR A 295 -8.35 8.27 -8.23
C THR A 295 -8.29 7.41 -9.48
N ALA A 296 -8.67 7.94 -10.65
CA ALA A 296 -8.59 7.23 -11.93
C ALA A 296 -7.14 6.94 -12.33
N MET A 297 -6.23 7.92 -12.14
CA MET A 297 -4.80 7.75 -12.35
C MET A 297 -4.24 6.62 -11.50
N LEU A 298 -4.56 6.59 -10.19
CA LEU A 298 -4.15 5.53 -9.27
C LEU A 298 -4.46 4.13 -9.80
N TYR A 299 -5.67 3.91 -10.30
CA TYR A 299 -6.08 2.61 -10.84
C TYR A 299 -5.42 2.29 -12.18
N PHE A 300 -5.04 3.29 -12.94
CA PHE A 300 -4.35 3.13 -14.22
C PHE A 300 -2.88 2.80 -14.07
N LEU A 301 -2.23 3.19 -12.97
CA LEU A 301 -0.81 2.91 -12.71
C LEU A 301 -0.52 1.41 -12.72
N LYS A 302 0.70 1.05 -13.15
CA LYS A 302 1.25 -0.31 -13.00
C LYS A 302 1.49 -0.61 -11.52
N GLY A 303 0.92 -1.70 -11.03
CA GLY A 303 1.04 -2.16 -9.65
C GLY A 303 -0.29 -2.41 -8.99
N THR A 304 -0.24 -2.97 -7.78
CA THR A 304 -1.40 -3.23 -6.91
C THR A 304 -1.94 -1.91 -6.36
N THR A 305 -3.25 -1.74 -6.35
CA THR A 305 -3.90 -0.53 -5.83
C THR A 305 -4.26 -0.71 -4.36
N LEU A 306 -3.91 0.26 -3.52
CA LEU A 306 -4.35 0.34 -2.13
C LEU A 306 -5.46 1.39 -1.98
N LEU A 307 -6.51 1.02 -1.28
CA LEU A 307 -7.50 1.91 -0.69
C LEU A 307 -7.34 1.88 0.84
N TYR A 308 -7.21 3.03 1.45
CA TYR A 308 -7.25 3.16 2.91
C TYR A 308 -8.67 3.41 3.38
N ALA A 309 -9.14 2.65 4.35
CA ALA A 309 -10.52 2.74 4.87
C ALA A 309 -10.94 4.18 5.17
N GLY A 310 -12.06 4.62 4.59
CA GLY A 310 -12.55 6.00 4.64
C GLY A 310 -12.23 6.84 3.39
N GLN A 311 -11.33 6.39 2.50
CA GLN A 311 -11.03 7.07 1.24
C GLN A 311 -12.27 7.12 0.33
N GLU A 312 -13.10 6.08 0.35
CA GLU A 312 -14.35 6.01 -0.39
C GLU A 312 -15.41 7.03 0.05
N PHE A 313 -15.27 7.55 1.26
CA PHE A 313 -16.13 8.61 1.82
C PHE A 313 -15.49 10.00 1.76
N GLU A 314 -14.37 10.14 1.07
CA GLU A 314 -13.59 11.38 0.95
C GLU A 314 -13.22 11.98 2.33
N ASN A 315 -12.85 11.13 3.29
CA ASN A 315 -12.37 11.63 4.58
C ASN A 315 -11.12 12.50 4.37
N ASP A 316 -11.06 13.65 5.01
CA ASP A 316 -9.91 14.57 4.98
C ASP A 316 -9.10 14.57 6.29
N HIS A 317 -9.63 13.94 7.36
CA HIS A 317 -8.94 13.70 8.61
C HIS A 317 -8.25 12.33 8.61
N LEU A 318 -6.94 12.31 8.91
CA LEU A 318 -6.19 11.08 9.15
C LEU A 318 -6.41 10.63 10.60
N PRO A 319 -7.07 9.48 10.84
CA PRO A 319 -7.29 8.99 12.19
C PRO A 319 -5.97 8.70 12.92
N SER A 320 -5.91 9.08 14.19
CA SER A 320 -4.76 8.81 15.05
C SER A 320 -4.47 7.31 15.19
N LEU A 321 -3.19 6.95 15.17
CA LEU A 321 -2.75 5.60 15.53
C LEU A 321 -2.78 5.36 17.05
N PHE A 322 -2.82 6.43 17.85
CA PHE A 322 -2.66 6.39 19.30
C PHE A 322 -3.96 6.50 20.07
N GLU A 323 -5.03 6.91 19.39
CA GLU A 323 -6.35 7.15 19.96
C GLU A 323 -7.42 6.35 19.20
N LYS A 324 -8.66 6.40 19.67
CA LYS A 324 -9.80 5.82 18.99
C LYS A 324 -10.57 6.92 18.27
N GLU A 325 -10.43 6.96 16.96
CA GLU A 325 -11.05 7.93 16.06
C GLU A 325 -11.72 7.18 14.89
N PRO A 326 -12.97 6.75 15.07
CA PRO A 326 -13.68 6.00 14.03
C PRO A 326 -13.81 6.79 12.73
N ILE A 327 -13.69 6.07 11.61
CA ILE A 327 -13.87 6.63 10.26
C ILE A 327 -15.24 7.28 10.16
N ASP A 328 -15.27 8.52 9.66
CA ASP A 328 -16.53 9.20 9.35
C ASP A 328 -17.11 8.64 8.03
N ARG A 329 -18.27 8.02 8.14
CA ARG A 329 -19.05 7.49 7.01
C ARG A 329 -20.22 8.39 6.62
N GLN A 330 -20.37 9.54 7.28
CA GLN A 330 -21.47 10.49 7.10
C GLN A 330 -21.01 11.81 6.49
N THR A 331 -19.95 11.79 5.70
CA THR A 331 -19.38 12.97 5.03
C THR A 331 -20.32 13.58 3.98
N GLY A 332 -21.35 12.83 3.56
CA GLY A 332 -22.20 13.20 2.42
C GLY A 332 -21.53 13.01 1.06
N LYS A 333 -20.35 12.40 1.03
CA LYS A 333 -19.55 12.08 -0.16
C LYS A 333 -19.49 10.58 -0.39
N ASP A 334 -19.39 10.15 -1.64
CA ASP A 334 -19.32 8.74 -2.00
C ASP A 334 -18.59 8.51 -3.33
N LEU A 335 -17.37 8.00 -3.27
CA LEU A 335 -16.60 7.58 -4.44
C LEU A 335 -16.93 6.15 -4.90
N THR A 336 -17.79 5.42 -4.21
CA THR A 336 -18.11 4.01 -4.50
C THR A 336 -18.45 3.75 -5.97
N PRO A 337 -19.29 4.57 -6.66
CA PRO A 337 -19.58 4.33 -8.07
C PRO A 337 -18.33 4.42 -8.96
N LEU A 338 -17.47 5.41 -8.70
CA LEU A 338 -16.20 5.58 -9.42
C LEU A 338 -15.27 4.41 -9.17
N LEU A 339 -15.07 4.01 -7.91
CA LEU A 339 -14.18 2.90 -7.53
C LEU A 339 -14.61 1.58 -8.18
N LYS A 340 -15.92 1.30 -8.26
CA LYS A 340 -16.45 0.12 -8.95
C LYS A 340 -16.15 0.14 -10.44
N ALA A 341 -16.35 1.27 -11.11
CA ALA A 341 -16.02 1.41 -12.53
C ALA A 341 -14.52 1.23 -12.77
N LEU A 342 -13.69 1.90 -11.98
CA LEU A 342 -12.23 1.82 -12.05
C LEU A 342 -11.70 0.40 -11.78
N THR A 343 -12.31 -0.33 -10.84
CA THR A 343 -11.98 -1.75 -10.60
C THR A 343 -12.22 -2.59 -11.85
N SER A 344 -13.36 -2.43 -12.50
CA SER A 344 -13.68 -3.14 -13.74
C SER A 344 -12.68 -2.81 -14.85
N ILE A 345 -12.31 -1.53 -14.97
CA ILE A 345 -11.30 -1.07 -15.92
C ILE A 345 -9.94 -1.67 -15.58
N LYS A 346 -9.47 -1.60 -14.32
CA LYS A 346 -8.17 -2.14 -13.90
C LYS A 346 -8.04 -3.62 -14.26
N ARG A 347 -9.10 -4.41 -14.06
CA ARG A 347 -9.13 -5.82 -14.47
C ARG A 347 -9.10 -5.99 -15.98
N ALA A 348 -9.83 -5.15 -16.72
CA ALA A 348 -9.83 -5.17 -18.18
C ALA A 348 -8.49 -4.73 -18.79
N LEU A 349 -7.74 -3.85 -18.11
CA LEU A 349 -6.38 -3.45 -18.50
C LEU A 349 -5.38 -4.60 -18.39
N GLY A 350 -5.62 -5.60 -17.55
CA GLY A 350 -4.75 -6.77 -17.36
C GLY A 350 -3.39 -6.46 -16.77
N VAL A 351 -2.47 -7.40 -16.83
CA VAL A 351 -1.09 -7.24 -16.36
C VAL A 351 -0.31 -6.39 -17.38
N PRO A 352 0.29 -5.24 -16.96
CA PRO A 352 1.02 -4.39 -17.90
C PRO A 352 2.38 -4.99 -18.28
N GLY A 353 2.64 -5.10 -19.58
CA GLY A 353 3.96 -5.40 -20.11
C GLY A 353 4.82 -4.15 -20.32
N TYR A 354 4.18 -3.04 -20.73
CA TYR A 354 4.82 -1.73 -20.95
C TYR A 354 4.00 -0.64 -20.28
N PHE A 355 4.68 0.30 -19.65
CA PHE A 355 4.07 1.50 -19.06
C PHE A 355 4.92 2.73 -19.38
N ARG A 356 4.27 3.85 -19.69
CA ARG A 356 4.92 5.15 -19.85
C ARG A 356 3.97 6.27 -19.44
N ALA A 357 4.49 7.30 -18.79
CA ALA A 357 3.79 8.51 -18.41
C ALA A 357 4.48 9.75 -19.00
N GLU A 358 3.69 10.69 -19.48
CA GLU A 358 4.13 11.99 -20.02
C GLU A 358 3.24 13.09 -19.43
N ALA A 359 3.80 14.30 -19.25
CA ALA A 359 3.09 15.42 -18.68
C ALA A 359 2.86 16.53 -19.70
N ASP A 360 1.68 17.12 -19.64
CA ASP A 360 1.43 18.48 -20.10
C ASP A 360 1.50 19.40 -18.87
N ASP A 361 2.70 19.91 -18.57
CA ASP A 361 2.96 20.74 -17.39
C ASP A 361 2.18 22.08 -17.40
N ALA A 362 1.83 22.57 -18.60
CA ALA A 362 1.10 23.83 -18.71
C ALA A 362 -0.34 23.69 -18.21
N ASN A 363 -0.91 22.50 -18.32
CA ASN A 363 -2.30 22.20 -17.99
C ASN A 363 -2.45 21.24 -16.79
N ASP A 364 -1.34 20.76 -16.20
CA ASP A 364 -1.32 19.71 -15.17
C ASP A 364 -2.08 18.44 -15.59
N ILE A 365 -1.82 17.99 -16.83
CA ILE A 365 -2.43 16.78 -17.39
C ILE A 365 -1.38 15.67 -17.47
N ALA A 366 -1.66 14.54 -16.84
CA ALA A 366 -0.90 13.31 -17.01
C ALA A 366 -1.46 12.50 -18.18
N VAL A 367 -0.62 12.15 -19.15
CA VAL A 367 -0.95 11.26 -20.26
C VAL A 367 -0.17 9.97 -20.07
N MET A 368 -0.87 8.87 -19.87
CA MET A 368 -0.26 7.59 -19.57
C MET A 368 -0.66 6.55 -20.61
N GLN A 369 0.26 5.68 -20.95
CA GLN A 369 -0.02 4.51 -21.77
C GLN A 369 0.46 3.23 -21.11
N ARG A 370 -0.28 2.16 -21.35
CA ARG A 370 0.13 0.81 -20.96
C ARG A 370 -0.28 -0.18 -22.05
N THR A 371 0.56 -1.19 -22.22
CA THR A 371 0.33 -2.28 -23.15
C THR A 371 0.55 -3.59 -22.40
N GLY A 372 -0.33 -4.52 -22.57
CA GLY A 372 -0.26 -5.84 -21.96
C GLY A 372 -1.00 -6.88 -22.78
N ASP A 373 -1.30 -8.00 -22.17
CA ASP A 373 -1.98 -9.16 -22.76
C ASP A 373 -3.41 -8.85 -23.25
N THR A 374 -4.03 -7.80 -22.72
CA THR A 374 -5.39 -7.37 -23.08
C THR A 374 -5.44 -6.28 -24.15
N GLY A 375 -4.30 -5.72 -24.57
CA GLY A 375 -4.15 -4.69 -25.57
C GLY A 375 -3.46 -3.42 -25.08
N ARG A 376 -3.66 -2.33 -25.82
CA ARG A 376 -3.06 -1.03 -25.55
C ARG A 376 -4.11 -0.04 -25.06
N PHE A 377 -3.77 0.70 -24.02
CA PHE A 377 -4.65 1.69 -23.38
C PHE A 377 -3.92 3.01 -23.19
N VAL A 378 -4.68 4.11 -23.27
CA VAL A 378 -4.22 5.47 -22.99
C VAL A 378 -5.15 6.07 -21.96
N GLY A 379 -4.56 6.60 -20.88
CA GLY A 379 -5.24 7.38 -19.84
C GLY A 379 -4.83 8.85 -19.91
N VAL A 380 -5.80 9.74 -19.77
CA VAL A 380 -5.60 11.20 -19.71
C VAL A 380 -6.24 11.71 -18.42
N PHE A 381 -5.43 12.30 -17.55
CA PHE A 381 -5.85 12.69 -16.20
C PHE A 381 -5.51 14.15 -15.95
N SER A 382 -6.53 15.01 -15.93
CA SER A 382 -6.40 16.44 -15.61
C SER A 382 -6.36 16.62 -14.08
N LEU A 383 -5.16 16.63 -13.49
CA LEU A 383 -4.99 16.56 -12.03
C LEU A 383 -5.52 17.82 -11.28
N LYS A 384 -5.70 18.92 -11.98
CA LYS A 384 -6.36 20.13 -11.45
C LYS A 384 -7.76 20.35 -11.99
N GLY A 385 -8.33 19.40 -12.74
CA GLY A 385 -9.66 19.52 -13.33
C GLY A 385 -9.74 20.55 -14.46
N ASN A 386 -8.62 20.92 -15.10
CA ASN A 386 -8.59 21.90 -16.17
C ASN A 386 -9.18 21.33 -17.47
N CYS A 387 -9.96 22.18 -18.17
CA CYS A 387 -10.35 21.90 -19.55
C CYS A 387 -9.23 22.35 -20.48
N ALA A 388 -8.61 21.40 -21.20
CA ALA A 388 -7.51 21.69 -22.11
C ALA A 388 -7.41 20.66 -23.24
N LYS A 389 -6.65 21.01 -24.26
CA LYS A 389 -6.30 20.11 -25.38
C LYS A 389 -4.86 19.62 -25.16
N THR A 390 -4.65 18.30 -25.11
CA THR A 390 -3.34 17.70 -24.87
C THR A 390 -2.98 16.69 -25.93
N CYS A 391 -1.67 16.49 -26.19
CA CYS A 391 -1.18 15.45 -27.08
C CYS A 391 -1.40 14.06 -26.47
N VAL A 392 -1.84 13.11 -27.28
CA VAL A 392 -2.05 11.72 -26.85
C VAL A 392 -1.41 10.74 -27.82
N PRO A 393 -0.84 9.63 -27.35
CA PRO A 393 -0.23 8.61 -28.19
C PRO A 393 -1.31 7.65 -28.79
N ALA A 394 -2.32 8.21 -29.47
CA ALA A 394 -3.37 7.46 -30.14
C ALA A 394 -3.54 7.98 -31.58
N LYS A 395 -4.00 7.10 -32.51
CA LYS A 395 -4.34 7.50 -33.90
C LYS A 395 -5.59 8.39 -33.86
N ASP A 396 -5.73 9.26 -34.88
CA ASP A 396 -6.95 10.06 -35.06
C ASP A 396 -8.16 9.13 -35.20
N GLY A 397 -9.26 9.50 -34.54
CA GLY A 397 -10.48 8.70 -34.53
C GLY A 397 -11.41 9.03 -33.37
N VAL A 398 -12.52 8.33 -33.32
CA VAL A 398 -13.50 8.40 -32.23
C VAL A 398 -13.35 7.16 -31.36
N TYR A 399 -13.23 7.36 -30.04
CA TYR A 399 -13.02 6.33 -29.03
C TYR A 399 -14.09 6.40 -27.96
N GLU A 400 -14.38 5.29 -27.32
CA GLU A 400 -15.20 5.21 -26.13
C GLU A 400 -14.33 5.48 -24.89
N ASN A 401 -14.76 6.40 -24.02
CA ASN A 401 -14.20 6.53 -22.68
C ASN A 401 -14.73 5.36 -21.83
N LEU A 402 -13.84 4.49 -21.40
CA LEU A 402 -14.19 3.28 -20.63
C LEU A 402 -14.81 3.58 -19.26
N LEU A 403 -14.69 4.82 -18.76
CA LEU A 403 -15.23 5.22 -17.46
C LEU A 403 -16.74 5.42 -17.49
N ASP A 404 -17.28 5.97 -18.57
CA ASP A 404 -18.67 6.43 -18.64
C ASP A 404 -19.37 6.12 -19.97
N GLY A 405 -18.66 5.48 -20.92
CA GLY A 405 -19.19 5.13 -22.24
C GLY A 405 -19.35 6.33 -23.20
N THR A 406 -18.89 7.52 -22.81
CA THR A 406 -18.97 8.69 -23.69
C THR A 406 -17.97 8.60 -24.83
N SER A 407 -18.31 9.25 -25.96
CA SER A 407 -17.41 9.34 -27.12
C SER A 407 -16.41 10.47 -26.94
N VAL A 408 -15.13 10.17 -27.16
CA VAL A 408 -14.04 11.16 -27.20
C VAL A 408 -13.34 11.11 -28.54
N THR A 409 -12.93 12.28 -29.05
CA THR A 409 -12.29 12.38 -30.38
C THR A 409 -10.82 12.72 -30.22
N VAL A 410 -9.97 11.94 -30.90
CA VAL A 410 -8.57 12.29 -31.13
C VAL A 410 -8.47 12.88 -32.54
N ALA A 411 -7.95 14.08 -32.67
CA ALA A 411 -7.74 14.77 -33.95
C ALA A 411 -6.39 15.47 -33.94
N ASP A 412 -5.63 15.33 -35.02
CA ASP A 412 -4.25 15.85 -35.13
C ASP A 412 -3.36 15.41 -33.97
N GLY A 413 -3.50 14.14 -33.51
CA GLY A 413 -2.75 13.57 -32.38
C GLY A 413 -3.08 14.16 -31.02
N THR A 414 -4.20 14.91 -30.88
CA THR A 414 -4.60 15.57 -29.63
C THR A 414 -6.01 15.18 -29.22
N LEU A 415 -6.27 15.22 -27.90
CA LEU A 415 -7.56 15.00 -27.26
C LEU A 415 -7.96 16.23 -26.46
N SER A 416 -9.22 16.64 -26.54
CA SER A 416 -9.80 17.68 -25.69
C SER A 416 -10.27 17.05 -24.39
N CYS A 417 -9.60 17.40 -23.28
CA CYS A 417 -9.98 17.00 -21.91
C CYS A 417 -10.98 18.03 -21.37
N ALA A 418 -12.13 17.57 -20.88
CA ALA A 418 -13.17 18.42 -20.26
C ALA A 418 -13.00 18.53 -18.74
N GLY A 419 -11.80 18.26 -18.21
CA GLY A 419 -11.51 18.25 -16.78
C GLY A 419 -11.82 16.91 -16.09
N GLU A 420 -12.49 15.98 -16.77
CA GLU A 420 -12.76 14.62 -16.28
C GLU A 420 -11.70 13.62 -16.77
N PRO A 421 -11.46 12.51 -16.06
CA PRO A 421 -10.54 11.48 -16.51
C PRO A 421 -11.04 10.77 -17.76
N VAL A 422 -10.13 10.46 -18.68
CA VAL A 422 -10.43 9.73 -19.90
C VAL A 422 -9.53 8.49 -19.98
N ILE A 423 -10.12 7.32 -20.19
CA ILE A 423 -9.39 6.06 -20.44
C ILE A 423 -9.94 5.43 -21.71
N ILE A 424 -9.09 5.28 -22.71
CA ILE A 424 -9.46 4.68 -24.01
C ILE A 424 -8.65 3.44 -24.32
N ARG A 425 -9.24 2.52 -25.08
CA ARG A 425 -8.51 1.42 -25.71
C ARG A 425 -8.00 1.89 -27.06
N ALA A 426 -6.70 2.00 -27.23
CA ALA A 426 -6.07 2.42 -28.47
C ALA A 426 -5.68 1.22 -29.33
N PRO A 427 -5.70 1.33 -30.68
CA PRO A 427 -5.13 0.30 -31.55
C PRO A 427 -3.66 0.07 -31.24
N GLU A 428 -3.17 -1.14 -31.55
CA GLU A 428 -1.74 -1.40 -31.52
C GLU A 428 -1.00 -0.44 -32.49
N ARG A 429 0.24 -0.12 -32.15
CA ARG A 429 1.11 0.62 -33.08
C ARG A 429 1.52 -0.35 -34.19
N ASP A 430 1.39 0.09 -35.45
CA ASP A 430 1.93 -0.61 -36.61
C ASP A 430 3.43 -0.79 -36.53
#